data_290b6aa71a4d5e42dd30ecbaf8e50f6a
#
_entry.id   290b6aa71a4d5e42dd30ecbaf8e50f6a
#
_cell.length_a   1.000
_cell.length_b   1.000
_cell.length_c   1.000
_cell.angle_alpha   90.00
_cell.angle_beta   90.00
_cell.angle_gamma   90.00
#
_symmetry.space_group_name_H-M   'P 1'
#
loop_
_entity.id
_entity.type
_entity.pdbx_description
1 polymer ?
#
loop_
_entity_poly.entity_id
_entity_poly.type
_entity_poly.pdbx_seq_one_letter_code
_entity_poly.pdbx_strand_id
1 'polypeptide(L)'
;ECIAPDLNLFDYAVVFDRNLRDGDRITRLPAMYFHKASVFEKENPVKTIDEAQKLFDEKKEFCNFLYSNSKAHPMRDQLFYALSKYKRVDSLGGHLRNVTDIASKLGTYDWAAGGIGIKSHYRFSIASENAKYEGYVTEKLLTSLQAHTVPIYWGDPGVKEEFNEKAFIYVNDCANLEEVIKKVQYVEENRDIWCKMIKEPWQTDEQIKKQEKQMDEYHAFIENIFDQNIEDASRKAQGTYPEEYRKWYKQGFFMGIKEFIYRVGRKMQKHS
;
A
#
# COMPACT_ATOMS: atom_id res chain seq x y z
N GLU A 1 -9.48 -4.98 -11.96
CA GLU A 1 -10.54 -4.02 -11.59
C GLU A 1 -11.09 -4.45 -10.24
N CYS A 2 -11.01 -3.57 -9.23
CA CYS A 2 -11.76 -3.75 -7.99
C CYS A 2 -13.22 -3.38 -8.31
N ILE A 3 -14.09 -4.36 -8.46
CA ILE A 3 -15.53 -4.11 -8.53
C ILE A 3 -15.96 -3.83 -7.10
N ALA A 4 -16.38 -2.59 -6.83
CA ALA A 4 -17.00 -2.27 -5.55
C ALA A 4 -18.28 -3.11 -5.43
N PRO A 5 -18.48 -3.85 -4.32
CA PRO A 5 -19.74 -4.56 -4.11
C PRO A 5 -20.88 -3.55 -4.04
N ASP A 6 -22.09 -3.97 -4.41
CA ASP A 6 -23.28 -3.15 -4.21
C ASP A 6 -23.52 -2.97 -2.71
N LEU A 7 -23.25 -1.77 -2.19
CA LEU A 7 -23.38 -1.46 -0.77
C LEU A 7 -24.84 -1.56 -0.27
N ASN A 8 -25.81 -1.58 -1.19
CA ASN A 8 -27.20 -1.78 -0.84
C ASN A 8 -27.54 -3.22 -0.39
N LEU A 9 -26.62 -4.16 -0.63
CA LEU A 9 -26.76 -5.55 -0.17
C LEU A 9 -26.36 -5.75 1.29
N PHE A 10 -25.74 -4.74 1.92
CA PHE A 10 -25.23 -4.82 3.30
C PHE A 10 -26.07 -3.93 4.23
N ASP A 11 -26.25 -4.35 5.48
CA ASP A 11 -26.82 -3.51 6.52
C ASP A 11 -25.88 -2.35 6.84
N TYR A 12 -24.60 -2.64 6.98
CA TYR A 12 -23.51 -1.69 7.25
C TYR A 12 -22.29 -1.99 6.39
N ALA A 13 -21.49 -0.97 6.15
CA ALA A 13 -20.23 -1.10 5.44
C ALA A 13 -19.11 -0.25 6.07
N VAL A 14 -17.94 -0.85 6.15
CA VAL A 14 -16.69 -0.14 6.45
C VAL A 14 -15.89 -0.08 5.15
N VAL A 15 -15.63 1.13 4.67
CA VAL A 15 -14.99 1.37 3.37
C VAL A 15 -13.74 2.21 3.53
N PHE A 16 -12.80 2.10 2.59
CA PHE A 16 -11.63 2.99 2.55
C PHE A 16 -11.85 4.24 1.69
N ASP A 17 -12.85 4.24 0.81
CA ASP A 17 -13.16 5.34 -0.10
C ASP A 17 -13.56 6.59 0.68
N ARG A 18 -12.91 7.74 0.36
CA ARG A 18 -13.20 9.03 1.02
C ARG A 18 -14.58 9.58 0.69
N ASN A 19 -15.13 9.22 -0.45
CA ASN A 19 -16.36 9.77 -0.99
C ASN A 19 -17.61 8.96 -0.58
N LEU A 20 -17.41 7.73 -0.09
CA LEU A 20 -18.51 6.87 0.34
C LEU A 20 -18.79 7.06 1.83
N ARG A 21 -19.84 7.84 2.11
CA ARG A 21 -20.38 8.02 3.45
C ARG A 21 -21.90 8.03 3.38
N ASP A 22 -22.56 7.31 4.24
CA ASP A 22 -24.02 7.27 4.36
C ASP A 22 -24.37 7.19 5.85
N GLY A 23 -24.37 8.38 6.50
CA GLY A 23 -24.84 8.59 7.85
C GLY A 23 -24.41 7.50 8.84
N ASP A 24 -25.40 6.69 9.22
CA ASP A 24 -25.26 5.62 10.20
C ASP A 24 -24.97 4.23 9.59
N ARG A 25 -24.90 4.11 8.25
CA ARG A 25 -24.71 2.81 7.56
C ARG A 25 -23.33 2.60 6.97
N ILE A 26 -22.64 3.64 6.57
CA ILE A 26 -21.34 3.54 5.92
C ILE A 26 -20.35 4.45 6.63
N THR A 27 -19.30 3.85 7.19
CA THR A 27 -18.18 4.58 7.75
C THR A 27 -16.89 4.32 6.99
N ARG A 28 -15.98 5.28 7.04
CA ARG A 28 -14.67 5.13 6.44
C ARG A 28 -13.64 4.65 7.47
N LEU A 29 -12.86 3.65 7.08
CA LEU A 29 -11.61 3.31 7.73
C LEU A 29 -10.51 3.27 6.66
N PRO A 30 -9.41 4.05 6.78
CA PRO A 30 -8.31 3.99 5.82
C PRO A 30 -7.80 2.56 5.62
N ALA A 31 -7.52 2.18 4.36
CA ALA A 31 -7.16 0.80 4.00
C ALA A 31 -5.93 0.27 4.75
N MET A 32 -5.03 1.13 5.19
CA MET A 32 -3.86 0.76 5.98
C MET A 32 -4.20 0.11 7.33
N TYR A 33 -5.37 0.44 7.93
CA TYR A 33 -5.79 -0.15 9.21
C TYR A 33 -6.32 -1.57 9.09
N PHE A 34 -6.61 -2.05 7.88
CA PHE A 34 -6.93 -3.48 7.66
C PHE A 34 -5.69 -4.37 7.74
N HIS A 35 -4.49 -3.79 7.72
CA HIS A 35 -3.25 -4.49 7.99
C HIS A 35 -2.93 -4.47 9.49
N LYS A 36 -2.15 -5.43 9.98
CA LYS A 36 -1.86 -5.56 11.42
C LYS A 36 -1.37 -4.22 12.00
N ALA A 37 -2.14 -3.65 12.92
CA ALA A 37 -1.88 -2.35 13.55
C ALA A 37 -0.51 -2.26 14.26
N SER A 38 0.08 -3.39 14.66
CA SER A 38 1.43 -3.47 15.27
C SER A 38 2.57 -3.06 14.32
N VAL A 39 2.28 -2.89 13.02
CA VAL A 39 3.27 -2.49 12.02
C VAL A 39 3.35 -0.96 11.87
N PHE A 40 2.38 -0.21 12.39
CA PHE A 40 2.29 1.23 12.16
C PHE A 40 2.81 2.03 13.36
N GLU A 41 4.07 2.42 13.29
CA GLU A 41 4.55 3.52 14.12
C GLU A 41 3.90 4.82 13.62
N LYS A 42 3.33 5.61 14.54
CA LYS A 42 2.67 6.88 14.20
C LYS A 42 3.67 7.98 13.84
N GLU A 43 4.88 7.89 14.36
CA GLU A 43 5.88 8.94 14.23
C GLU A 43 7.16 8.45 13.55
N ASN A 44 7.74 9.33 12.73
CA ASN A 44 9.09 9.13 12.21
C ASN A 44 10.10 9.23 13.37
N PRO A 45 10.88 8.17 13.67
CA PRO A 45 11.90 8.22 14.72
C PRO A 45 13.12 9.07 14.33
N VAL A 46 13.36 9.34 13.07
CA VAL A 46 14.47 10.17 12.57
C VAL A 46 14.15 11.63 12.82
N LYS A 47 14.75 12.24 13.83
CA LYS A 47 14.45 13.62 14.26
C LYS A 47 15.55 14.61 13.85
N THR A 48 16.76 14.14 13.63
CA THR A 48 17.92 15.00 13.34
C THR A 48 18.50 14.75 11.96
N ILE A 49 19.24 15.75 11.46
CA ILE A 49 19.94 15.61 10.18
C ILE A 49 21.09 14.61 10.27
N ASP A 50 21.76 14.52 11.43
CA ASP A 50 22.87 13.60 11.66
C ASP A 50 22.41 12.14 11.62
N GLU A 51 21.22 11.83 12.21
CA GLU A 51 20.60 10.50 12.10
C GLU A 51 20.27 10.16 10.63
N ALA A 52 19.73 11.11 9.88
CA ALA A 52 19.42 10.91 8.46
C ALA A 52 20.71 10.71 7.63
N GLN A 53 21.79 11.45 7.94
CA GLN A 53 23.08 11.28 7.25
C GLN A 53 23.69 9.91 7.54
N LYS A 54 23.60 9.42 8.78
CA LYS A 54 24.05 8.07 9.13
C LYS A 54 23.28 7.01 8.34
N LEU A 55 21.97 7.14 8.26
CA LEU A 55 21.14 6.25 7.45
C LEU A 55 21.52 6.28 5.98
N PHE A 56 21.80 7.46 5.41
CA PHE A 56 22.26 7.58 4.03
C PHE A 56 23.56 6.81 3.78
N ASP A 57 24.51 6.91 4.72
CA ASP A 57 25.80 6.24 4.62
C ASP A 57 25.71 4.72 4.82
N GLU A 58 24.75 4.26 5.62
CA GLU A 58 24.49 2.84 5.85
C GLU A 58 23.77 2.17 4.65
N LYS A 59 22.87 2.89 3.98
CA LYS A 59 22.12 2.38 2.82
C LYS A 59 22.95 2.38 1.55
N LYS A 60 23.40 1.19 1.13
CA LYS A 60 24.28 1.03 -0.05
C LYS A 60 23.51 0.81 -1.35
N GLU A 61 22.28 0.31 -1.24
CA GLU A 61 21.48 -0.05 -2.41
C GLU A 61 20.58 1.11 -2.84
N PHE A 62 20.33 1.22 -4.12
CA PHE A 62 19.58 2.33 -4.70
C PHE A 62 18.09 2.22 -4.42
N CYS A 63 17.41 1.26 -5.05
CA CYS A 63 15.96 1.18 -5.03
C CYS A 63 15.47 -0.26 -5.02
N ASN A 64 14.47 -0.55 -4.19
CA ASN A 64 13.81 -1.84 -4.16
C ASN A 64 12.43 -1.83 -4.84
N PHE A 65 12.07 -3.01 -5.37
CA PHE A 65 10.78 -3.36 -5.92
C PHE A 65 10.33 -4.68 -5.29
N LEU A 66 9.43 -4.60 -4.31
CA LEU A 66 9.05 -5.76 -3.50
C LEU A 66 7.60 -6.17 -3.75
N TYR A 67 7.38 -6.95 -4.82
CA TYR A 67 6.05 -7.39 -5.23
C TYR A 67 6.06 -8.88 -5.63
N SER A 68 5.00 -9.58 -5.24
CA SER A 68 4.75 -10.97 -5.67
C SER A 68 3.56 -11.07 -6.64
N ASN A 69 2.59 -10.14 -6.53
CA ASN A 69 1.43 -10.10 -7.40
C ASN A 69 1.77 -9.39 -8.73
N SER A 70 1.59 -10.11 -9.85
CA SER A 70 1.74 -9.56 -11.20
C SER A 70 0.46 -8.89 -11.74
N LYS A 71 -0.68 -9.07 -11.07
CA LYS A 71 -1.98 -8.51 -11.47
C LYS A 71 -2.20 -7.16 -10.78
N ALA A 72 -1.59 -6.11 -11.32
CA ALA A 72 -1.73 -4.75 -10.84
C ALA A 72 -1.75 -3.78 -12.01
N HIS A 73 -2.01 -2.50 -11.73
CA HIS A 73 -1.97 -1.47 -12.75
C HIS A 73 -0.57 -1.38 -13.41
N PRO A 74 -0.48 -1.23 -14.75
CA PRO A 74 0.79 -1.24 -15.49
C PRO A 74 1.83 -0.21 -15.01
N MET A 75 1.40 0.88 -14.38
CA MET A 75 2.30 1.91 -13.84
C MET A 75 3.37 1.34 -12.91
N ARG A 76 3.05 0.29 -12.14
CA ARG A 76 4.01 -0.39 -11.26
C ARG A 76 5.23 -0.91 -12.03
N ASP A 77 4.98 -1.63 -13.13
CA ASP A 77 6.03 -2.22 -13.95
C ASP A 77 6.74 -1.13 -14.78
N GLN A 78 5.98 -0.12 -15.23
CA GLN A 78 6.55 1.01 -15.95
C GLN A 78 7.55 1.79 -15.07
N LEU A 79 7.24 2.01 -13.78
CA LEU A 79 8.18 2.63 -12.83
C LEU A 79 9.45 1.77 -12.65
N PHE A 80 9.29 0.46 -12.49
CA PHE A 80 10.43 -0.46 -12.37
C PHE A 80 11.34 -0.38 -13.59
N TYR A 81 10.80 -0.52 -14.79
CA TYR A 81 11.59 -0.48 -16.03
C TYR A 81 12.19 0.90 -16.30
N ALA A 82 11.45 1.96 -16.02
CA ALA A 82 11.92 3.33 -16.25
C ALA A 82 13.10 3.68 -15.34
N LEU A 83 12.98 3.39 -14.03
CA LEU A 83 14.06 3.62 -13.07
C LEU A 83 15.26 2.69 -13.31
N SER A 84 15.01 1.44 -13.74
CA SER A 84 16.09 0.49 -14.05
C SER A 84 16.98 0.92 -15.22
N LYS A 85 16.52 1.84 -16.09
CA LYS A 85 17.35 2.46 -17.14
C LYS A 85 18.35 3.47 -16.58
N TYR A 86 18.01 4.10 -15.48
CA TYR A 86 18.90 5.04 -14.79
C TYR A 86 19.89 4.29 -13.90
N LYS A 87 19.38 3.51 -12.96
CA LYS A 87 20.19 2.77 -11.98
C LYS A 87 19.46 1.48 -11.61
N ARG A 88 20.22 0.42 -11.34
CA ARG A 88 19.65 -0.89 -11.03
C ARG A 88 18.61 -0.80 -9.93
N VAL A 89 17.39 -1.30 -10.21
CA VAL A 89 16.33 -1.53 -9.25
C VAL A 89 16.29 -3.02 -8.92
N ASP A 90 16.38 -3.38 -7.64
CA ASP A 90 16.33 -4.76 -7.21
C ASP A 90 14.90 -5.21 -7.00
N SER A 91 14.45 -6.18 -7.81
CA SER A 91 13.18 -6.87 -7.62
C SER A 91 13.38 -8.10 -6.73
N LEU A 92 12.82 -8.02 -5.52
CA LEU A 92 13.02 -8.96 -4.42
C LEU A 92 11.85 -9.94 -4.24
N GLY A 93 10.68 -9.58 -4.78
CA GLY A 93 9.48 -10.43 -4.73
C GLY A 93 9.43 -11.49 -5.83
N GLY A 94 8.26 -12.12 -6.00
CA GLY A 94 8.03 -13.10 -7.07
C GLY A 94 7.87 -12.48 -8.45
N HIS A 95 7.43 -11.19 -8.51
CA HIS A 95 7.18 -10.49 -9.76
C HIS A 95 8.44 -9.76 -10.24
N LEU A 96 8.84 -9.93 -11.50
CA LEU A 96 10.02 -9.32 -12.13
C LEU A 96 11.35 -9.62 -11.40
N ARG A 97 11.43 -10.71 -10.67
CA ARG A 97 12.57 -11.05 -9.81
C ARG A 97 13.89 -11.03 -10.56
N ASN A 98 14.83 -10.24 -10.06
CA ASN A 98 16.21 -10.13 -10.58
C ASN A 98 17.29 -10.32 -9.48
N VAL A 99 16.90 -10.61 -8.24
CA VAL A 99 17.79 -10.95 -7.13
C VAL A 99 17.51 -12.40 -6.72
N THR A 100 18.53 -13.26 -6.78
CA THR A 100 18.38 -14.71 -6.55
C THR A 100 18.65 -15.13 -5.12
N ASP A 101 19.52 -14.44 -4.42
CA ASP A 101 19.95 -14.80 -3.06
C ASP A 101 19.63 -13.66 -2.07
N ILE A 102 18.35 -13.55 -1.73
CA ILE A 102 17.85 -12.52 -0.81
C ILE A 102 18.30 -12.83 0.62
N ALA A 103 18.24 -14.08 1.04
CA ALA A 103 18.52 -14.47 2.42
C ALA A 103 19.96 -14.21 2.84
N SER A 104 20.94 -14.44 1.96
CA SER A 104 22.35 -14.16 2.25
C SER A 104 22.69 -12.68 2.23
N LYS A 105 21.99 -11.88 1.41
CA LYS A 105 22.25 -10.45 1.26
C LYS A 105 21.52 -9.59 2.29
N LEU A 106 20.30 -9.96 2.65
CA LEU A 106 19.35 -9.07 3.31
C LEU A 106 18.66 -9.70 4.54
N GLY A 107 19.01 -10.93 4.90
CA GLY A 107 18.39 -11.64 6.01
C GLY A 107 17.03 -12.25 5.71
N THR A 108 16.34 -12.73 6.77
CA THR A 108 15.04 -13.39 6.64
C THR A 108 13.93 -12.37 6.34
N TYR A 109 13.07 -12.75 5.41
CA TYR A 109 11.92 -11.95 5.01
C TYR A 109 10.74 -12.18 5.94
N ASP A 110 10.32 -11.13 6.65
CA ASP A 110 9.06 -11.13 7.37
C ASP A 110 7.95 -10.50 6.51
N TRP A 111 7.11 -11.35 5.99
CA TRP A 111 5.94 -10.95 5.20
C TRP A 111 4.96 -10.10 6.03
N ALA A 112 4.79 -10.40 7.30
CA ALA A 112 3.85 -9.71 8.18
C ALA A 112 4.29 -8.26 8.46
N ALA A 113 5.59 -8.02 8.52
CA ALA A 113 6.18 -6.69 8.63
C ALA A 113 6.35 -6.00 7.26
N GLY A 114 5.73 -6.50 6.17
CA GLY A 114 5.78 -5.87 4.85
C GLY A 114 7.18 -5.72 4.27
N GLY A 115 8.13 -6.53 4.75
CA GLY A 115 9.53 -6.49 4.30
C GLY A 115 10.30 -5.25 4.74
N ILE A 116 9.94 -4.60 5.84
CA ILE A 116 10.62 -3.39 6.36
C ILE A 116 12.12 -3.65 6.48
N GLY A 117 12.53 -4.78 7.10
CA GLY A 117 13.95 -5.13 7.25
C GLY A 117 14.70 -5.20 5.92
N ILE A 118 14.08 -5.77 4.87
CA ILE A 118 14.69 -5.83 3.53
C ILE A 118 14.76 -4.45 2.89
N LYS A 119 13.66 -3.69 2.93
CA LYS A 119 13.60 -2.33 2.37
C LYS A 119 14.63 -1.39 3.03
N SER A 120 14.94 -1.60 4.32
CA SER A 120 15.86 -0.74 5.07
C SER A 120 17.28 -0.64 4.49
N HIS A 121 17.68 -1.59 3.64
CA HIS A 121 18.97 -1.54 2.94
C HIS A 121 19.02 -0.55 1.76
N TYR A 122 17.85 -0.06 1.31
CA TYR A 122 17.68 0.74 0.12
C TYR A 122 17.41 2.21 0.44
N ARG A 123 17.89 3.12 -0.42
CA ARG A 123 17.58 4.56 -0.32
C ARG A 123 16.17 4.89 -0.79
N PHE A 124 15.69 4.16 -1.80
CA PHE A 124 14.35 4.34 -2.37
C PHE A 124 13.55 3.04 -2.37
N SER A 125 12.24 3.18 -2.39
CA SER A 125 11.32 2.05 -2.51
C SER A 125 10.20 2.41 -3.49
N ILE A 126 9.99 1.59 -4.51
CA ILE A 126 8.79 1.74 -5.33
C ILE A 126 7.59 1.30 -4.49
N ALA A 127 6.73 2.26 -4.16
CA ALA A 127 5.52 2.08 -3.35
C ALA A 127 4.27 2.29 -4.22
N SER A 128 4.04 1.36 -5.17
CA SER A 128 2.92 1.44 -6.11
C SER A 128 1.77 0.56 -5.68
N GLU A 129 0.58 1.14 -5.56
CA GLU A 129 -0.64 0.39 -5.27
C GLU A 129 -1.05 -0.52 -6.43
N ASN A 130 -1.98 -1.44 -6.18
CA ASN A 130 -2.52 -2.31 -7.21
C ASN A 130 -3.41 -1.56 -8.21
N ALA A 131 -4.05 -0.49 -7.74
CA ALA A 131 -4.94 0.37 -8.52
C ALA A 131 -4.83 1.82 -8.05
N LYS A 132 -5.18 2.75 -8.94
CA LYS A 132 -5.38 4.17 -8.60
C LYS A 132 -6.83 4.33 -8.17
N TYR A 133 -7.04 4.58 -6.87
CA TYR A 133 -8.39 4.75 -6.32
C TYR A 133 -8.35 5.64 -5.07
N GLU A 134 -9.40 6.46 -4.89
CA GLU A 134 -9.54 7.38 -3.76
C GLU A 134 -9.53 6.66 -2.41
N GLY A 135 -8.63 7.06 -1.52
CA GLY A 135 -8.49 6.47 -0.19
C GLY A 135 -7.78 5.12 -0.15
N TYR A 136 -7.36 4.57 -1.31
CA TYR A 136 -6.67 3.28 -1.36
C TYR A 136 -5.17 3.43 -1.09
N VAL A 137 -4.83 3.67 0.17
CA VAL A 137 -3.46 3.65 0.68
C VAL A 137 -3.29 2.41 1.54
N THR A 138 -2.35 1.54 1.16
CA THR A 138 -2.08 0.28 1.87
C THR A 138 -0.72 0.30 2.56
N GLU A 139 -0.29 -0.85 3.04
CA GLU A 139 1.01 -1.04 3.70
C GLU A 139 2.22 -0.60 2.88
N LYS A 140 2.09 -0.42 1.57
CA LYS A 140 3.22 -0.16 0.67
C LYS A 140 3.91 1.17 0.94
N LEU A 141 3.13 2.24 1.11
CA LEU A 141 3.66 3.55 1.49
C LEU A 141 4.26 3.49 2.89
N LEU A 142 3.49 2.99 3.85
CA LEU A 142 3.88 2.96 5.27
C LEU A 142 5.13 2.15 5.53
N THR A 143 5.19 0.92 5.02
CA THR A 143 6.38 0.07 5.22
C THR A 143 7.64 0.62 4.52
N SER A 144 7.46 1.45 3.49
CA SER A 144 8.58 2.16 2.87
C SER A 144 9.06 3.32 3.74
N LEU A 145 8.14 4.08 4.34
CA LEU A 145 8.47 5.12 5.32
C LEU A 145 9.14 4.53 6.57
N GLN A 146 8.58 3.45 7.14
CA GLN A 146 9.14 2.77 8.31
C GLN A 146 10.52 2.12 8.06
N ALA A 147 10.80 1.74 6.82
CA ALA A 147 12.12 1.29 6.40
C ALA A 147 13.10 2.46 6.19
N HIS A 148 12.69 3.70 6.47
CA HIS A 148 13.47 4.91 6.21
C HIS A 148 14.01 4.99 4.78
N THR A 149 13.19 4.60 3.81
CA THR A 149 13.46 4.82 2.38
C THR A 149 12.66 6.04 1.93
N VAL A 150 13.07 6.69 0.85
CA VAL A 150 12.20 7.65 0.16
C VAL A 150 11.24 6.87 -0.74
N PRO A 151 9.92 6.85 -0.43
CA PRO A 151 8.95 6.16 -1.26
C PRO A 151 8.77 6.88 -2.60
N ILE A 152 8.72 6.11 -3.69
CA ILE A 152 8.25 6.56 -5.00
C ILE A 152 6.82 6.04 -5.12
N TYR A 153 5.86 6.88 -4.69
CA TYR A 153 4.48 6.45 -4.48
C TYR A 153 3.59 6.73 -5.68
N TRP A 154 2.82 5.71 -6.06
CA TRP A 154 1.72 5.80 -7.00
C TRP A 154 0.49 5.06 -6.48
N GLY A 155 -0.67 5.70 -6.53
CA GLY A 155 -1.93 5.08 -6.08
C GLY A 155 -3.02 6.10 -5.84
N ASP A 156 -3.35 6.31 -4.58
CA ASP A 156 -4.43 7.19 -4.13
C ASP A 156 -4.23 8.64 -4.59
N PRO A 157 -5.21 9.23 -5.33
CA PRO A 157 -5.15 10.63 -5.75
C PRO A 157 -5.11 11.62 -4.57
N GLY A 158 -5.76 11.30 -3.47
CA GLY A 158 -5.86 12.14 -2.28
C GLY A 158 -4.84 11.80 -1.18
N VAL A 159 -3.75 11.09 -1.48
CA VAL A 159 -2.76 10.65 -0.48
C VAL A 159 -2.20 11.79 0.39
N LYS A 160 -2.08 12.98 -0.18
CA LYS A 160 -1.60 14.18 0.52
C LYS A 160 -2.55 14.71 1.60
N GLU A 161 -3.79 14.26 1.62
CA GLU A 161 -4.71 14.56 2.72
C GLU A 161 -4.36 13.83 4.01
N GLU A 162 -3.64 12.72 3.91
CA GLU A 162 -3.36 11.80 5.02
C GLU A 162 -1.87 11.65 5.31
N PHE A 163 -1.00 11.97 4.34
CA PHE A 163 0.46 11.85 4.46
C PHE A 163 1.17 13.13 4.03
N ASN A 164 2.26 13.46 4.75
CA ASN A 164 3.09 14.62 4.45
C ASN A 164 3.79 14.43 3.10
N GLU A 165 3.42 15.21 2.11
CA GLU A 165 3.96 15.15 0.74
C GLU A 165 5.48 15.35 0.66
N LYS A 166 6.10 15.95 1.68
CA LYS A 166 7.56 16.15 1.74
C LYS A 166 8.34 14.87 2.07
N ALA A 167 7.66 13.83 2.59
CA ALA A 167 8.28 12.57 2.97
C ALA A 167 8.41 11.55 1.82
N PHE A 168 7.82 11.80 0.65
CA PHE A 168 7.84 10.88 -0.49
C PHE A 168 7.80 11.59 -1.84
N ILE A 169 8.15 10.87 -2.90
CA ILE A 169 8.01 11.35 -4.29
C ILE A 169 6.66 10.84 -4.81
N TYR A 170 5.72 11.75 -5.07
CA TYR A 170 4.40 11.39 -5.59
C TYR A 170 4.42 11.38 -7.12
N VAL A 171 4.19 10.21 -7.71
CA VAL A 171 4.28 10.00 -9.16
C VAL A 171 3.25 10.81 -9.93
N ASN A 172 2.04 11.00 -9.36
CA ASN A 172 0.98 11.76 -10.04
C ASN A 172 1.22 13.28 -10.04
N ASP A 173 2.23 13.81 -9.32
CA ASP A 173 2.65 15.21 -9.43
C ASP A 173 3.52 15.46 -10.67
N CYS A 174 3.94 14.40 -11.34
CA CYS A 174 4.80 14.47 -12.51
C CYS A 174 3.98 14.29 -13.79
N ALA A 175 4.29 15.06 -14.82
CA ALA A 175 3.58 15.00 -16.09
C ALA A 175 3.79 13.65 -16.82
N ASN A 176 4.94 13.01 -16.57
CA ASN A 176 5.31 11.74 -17.21
C ASN A 176 6.42 11.03 -16.38
N LEU A 177 6.74 9.80 -16.80
CA LEU A 177 7.77 8.98 -16.13
C LEU A 177 9.19 9.59 -16.22
N GLU A 178 9.49 10.34 -17.25
CA GLU A 178 10.79 11.00 -17.39
C GLU A 178 11.00 12.04 -16.29
N GLU A 179 9.94 12.78 -15.96
CA GLU A 179 9.98 13.74 -14.85
C GLU A 179 10.12 13.04 -13.49
N VAL A 180 9.46 11.89 -13.31
CA VAL A 180 9.64 11.06 -12.09
C VAL A 180 11.11 10.65 -11.96
N ILE A 181 11.72 10.17 -13.06
CA ILE A 181 13.13 9.76 -13.05
C ILE A 181 14.04 10.94 -12.70
N LYS A 182 13.83 12.11 -13.31
CA LYS A 182 14.60 13.34 -13.00
C LYS A 182 14.50 13.74 -11.53
N LYS A 183 13.29 13.62 -10.95
CA LYS A 183 13.07 13.86 -9.51
C LYS A 183 13.84 12.88 -8.63
N VAL A 184 13.79 11.59 -8.95
CA VAL A 184 14.52 10.55 -8.22
C VAL A 184 16.03 10.75 -8.35
N GLN A 185 16.53 11.04 -9.55
CA GLN A 185 17.94 11.37 -9.81
C GLN A 185 18.39 12.56 -8.97
N TYR A 186 17.62 13.65 -8.99
CA TYR A 186 17.92 14.83 -8.20
C TYR A 186 18.05 14.54 -6.70
N VAL A 187 17.14 13.73 -6.15
CA VAL A 187 17.20 13.33 -4.73
C VAL A 187 18.39 12.39 -4.47
N GLU A 188 18.66 11.42 -5.36
CA GLU A 188 19.74 10.45 -5.22
C GLU A 188 21.13 11.13 -5.27
N GLU A 189 21.31 12.12 -6.14
CA GLU A 189 22.57 12.84 -6.33
C GLU A 189 22.79 13.93 -5.27
N ASN A 190 21.74 14.28 -4.50
CA ASN A 190 21.80 15.33 -3.48
C ASN A 190 21.52 14.76 -2.09
N ARG A 191 22.58 14.32 -1.39
CA ARG A 191 22.51 13.76 -0.03
C ARG A 191 21.66 14.60 0.92
N ASP A 192 21.83 15.93 0.92
CA ASP A 192 21.12 16.83 1.82
C ASP A 192 19.61 16.84 1.55
N ILE A 193 19.20 16.70 0.30
CA ILE A 193 17.78 16.62 -0.07
C ILE A 193 17.20 15.30 0.39
N TRP A 194 17.89 14.18 0.17
CA TRP A 194 17.49 12.88 0.67
C TRP A 194 17.33 12.88 2.19
N CYS A 195 18.32 13.42 2.92
CA CYS A 195 18.30 13.52 4.38
C CYS A 195 17.16 14.41 4.88
N LYS A 196 16.84 15.50 4.20
CA LYS A 196 15.67 16.33 4.51
C LYS A 196 14.37 15.55 4.38
N MET A 197 14.19 14.79 3.28
CA MET A 197 13.00 13.98 3.07
C MET A 197 12.84 12.89 4.12
N ILE A 198 13.92 12.19 4.49
CA ILE A 198 13.89 11.13 5.51
C ILE A 198 13.53 11.68 6.90
N LYS A 199 13.96 12.90 7.21
CA LYS A 199 13.66 13.54 8.49
C LYS A 199 12.23 14.11 8.58
N GLU A 200 11.57 14.31 7.45
CA GLU A 200 10.20 14.83 7.47
C GLU A 200 9.27 13.93 8.29
N PRO A 201 8.36 14.49 9.08
CA PRO A 201 7.32 13.70 9.71
C PRO A 201 6.48 13.03 8.63
N TRP A 202 6.10 11.78 8.85
CA TRP A 202 5.28 11.03 7.86
C TRP A 202 3.88 11.60 7.71
N GLN A 203 3.38 12.22 8.79
CA GLN A 203 2.12 12.93 8.85
C GLN A 203 2.32 14.27 9.58
N THR A 204 1.59 15.28 9.19
CA THR A 204 1.52 16.55 9.94
C THR A 204 0.58 16.40 11.14
N ASP A 205 0.70 17.28 12.12
CA ASP A 205 -0.18 17.30 13.30
C ASP A 205 -1.68 17.39 12.91
N GLU A 206 -1.99 18.11 11.84
CA GLU A 206 -3.34 18.21 11.32
C GLU A 206 -3.84 16.88 10.75
N GLN A 207 -2.98 16.18 9.99
CA GLN A 207 -3.29 14.87 9.42
C GLN A 207 -3.48 13.83 10.54
N ILE A 208 -2.66 13.87 11.58
CA ILE A 208 -2.79 12.99 12.76
C ILE A 208 -4.12 13.24 13.45
N LYS A 209 -4.47 14.48 13.75
CA LYS A 209 -5.75 14.83 14.39
C LYS A 209 -6.96 14.42 13.55
N LYS A 210 -6.89 14.62 12.22
CA LYS A 210 -7.94 14.16 11.29
C LYS A 210 -8.11 12.63 11.36
N GLN A 211 -7.02 11.92 11.44
CA GLN A 211 -7.00 10.46 11.50
C GLN A 211 -7.53 9.94 12.85
N GLU A 212 -7.15 10.57 13.96
CA GLU A 212 -7.67 10.23 15.29
C GLU A 212 -9.20 10.43 15.34
N LYS A 213 -9.68 11.55 14.82
CA LYS A 213 -11.13 11.78 14.70
C LYS A 213 -11.84 10.72 13.85
N GLN A 214 -11.23 10.27 12.76
CA GLN A 214 -11.81 9.17 11.95
C GLN A 214 -11.86 7.85 12.71
N MET A 215 -10.87 7.56 13.55
CA MET A 215 -10.88 6.38 14.40
C MET A 215 -11.97 6.45 15.46
N ASP A 216 -12.19 7.61 16.06
CA ASP A 216 -13.29 7.83 17.01
C ASP A 216 -14.67 7.66 16.32
N GLU A 217 -14.83 8.22 15.12
CA GLU A 217 -16.02 8.04 14.30
C GLU A 217 -16.27 6.54 13.95
N TYR A 218 -15.19 5.80 13.63
CA TYR A 218 -15.26 4.37 13.36
C TYR A 218 -15.66 3.57 14.61
N HIS A 219 -15.08 3.87 15.78
CA HIS A 219 -15.43 3.20 17.04
C HIS A 219 -16.91 3.46 17.41
N ALA A 220 -17.33 4.72 17.35
CA ALA A 220 -18.74 5.08 17.61
C ALA A 220 -19.71 4.39 16.64
N PHE A 221 -19.30 4.24 15.37
CA PHE A 221 -20.10 3.51 14.38
C PHE A 221 -20.25 2.03 14.73
N ILE A 222 -19.17 1.37 15.15
CA ILE A 222 -19.22 -0.05 15.56
C ILE A 222 -20.05 -0.22 16.84
N GLU A 223 -19.83 0.63 17.85
CA GLU A 223 -20.60 0.61 19.09
C GLU A 223 -22.11 0.78 18.83
N ASN A 224 -22.48 1.76 17.98
CA ASN A 224 -23.88 1.98 17.59
C ASN A 224 -24.52 0.76 16.93
N ILE A 225 -23.77 -0.06 16.18
CA ILE A 225 -24.30 -1.31 15.59
C ILE A 225 -24.67 -2.32 16.70
N PHE A 226 -23.79 -2.48 17.70
CA PHE A 226 -23.95 -3.47 18.75
C PHE A 226 -24.93 -3.02 19.86
N ASP A 227 -25.13 -1.72 20.03
CA ASP A 227 -26.07 -1.17 21.02
C ASP A 227 -27.53 -1.21 20.54
N GLN A 228 -27.78 -1.46 19.25
CA GLN A 228 -29.12 -1.62 18.71
C GLN A 228 -29.68 -3.02 18.98
N ASN A 229 -31.01 -3.13 19.10
CA ASN A 229 -31.67 -4.44 19.01
C ASN A 229 -31.56 -4.99 17.56
N ILE A 230 -31.73 -6.28 17.37
CA ILE A 230 -31.50 -6.94 16.08
C ILE A 230 -32.43 -6.47 14.97
N GLU A 231 -33.68 -6.10 15.36
CA GLU A 231 -34.68 -5.60 14.41
C GLU A 231 -34.26 -4.24 13.83
N ASP A 232 -33.74 -3.36 14.68
CA ASP A 232 -33.26 -2.03 14.26
C ASP A 232 -31.90 -2.10 13.56
N ALA A 233 -31.03 -3.01 13.98
CA ALA A 233 -29.70 -3.21 13.34
C ALA A 233 -29.83 -3.84 11.95
N SER A 234 -30.83 -4.63 11.68
CA SER A 234 -31.07 -5.30 10.38
C SER A 234 -31.73 -4.33 9.39
N ARG A 235 -30.92 -3.55 8.67
CA ARG A 235 -31.39 -2.43 7.83
C ARG A 235 -31.85 -2.84 6.44
N LYS A 236 -31.11 -3.74 5.76
CA LYS A 236 -31.33 -4.05 4.34
C LYS A 236 -31.17 -5.52 3.96
N ALA A 237 -30.30 -6.24 4.61
CA ALA A 237 -29.91 -7.56 4.12
C ALA A 237 -30.96 -8.66 4.33
N GLN A 238 -31.94 -8.50 5.19
CA GLN A 238 -33.06 -9.43 5.41
C GLN A 238 -32.84 -10.90 4.95
N GLY A 239 -31.63 -11.43 5.10
CA GLY A 239 -31.25 -12.78 4.71
C GLY A 239 -30.89 -13.02 3.25
N THR A 240 -31.01 -12.04 2.36
CA THR A 240 -30.68 -12.23 0.92
C THR A 240 -29.18 -12.22 0.65
N TYR A 241 -28.41 -11.40 1.39
CA TYR A 241 -26.95 -11.30 1.22
C TYR A 241 -26.20 -12.63 1.40
N PRO A 242 -26.50 -13.46 2.43
CA PRO A 242 -25.80 -14.73 2.57
C PRO A 242 -25.98 -15.67 1.37
N GLU A 243 -27.14 -15.63 0.70
CA GLU A 243 -27.38 -16.45 -0.49
C GLU A 243 -26.64 -15.92 -1.71
N GLU A 244 -26.64 -14.60 -1.94
CA GLU A 244 -25.91 -13.98 -3.04
C GLU A 244 -24.41 -14.10 -2.83
N TYR A 245 -23.91 -13.90 -1.60
CA TYR A 245 -22.50 -14.12 -1.27
C TYR A 245 -22.09 -15.58 -1.51
N ARG A 246 -22.92 -16.56 -1.16
CA ARG A 246 -22.64 -17.97 -1.44
C ARG A 246 -22.60 -18.27 -2.94
N LYS A 247 -23.46 -17.64 -3.72
CA LYS A 247 -23.42 -17.74 -5.20
C LYS A 247 -22.12 -17.15 -5.74
N TRP A 248 -21.78 -15.98 -5.26
CA TRP A 248 -20.56 -15.26 -5.66
C TRP A 248 -19.29 -16.01 -5.24
N TYR A 249 -19.24 -16.51 -4.02
CA TYR A 249 -18.15 -17.32 -3.51
C TYR A 249 -17.98 -18.63 -4.30
N LYS A 250 -19.05 -19.30 -4.63
CA LYS A 250 -19.02 -20.49 -5.50
C LYS A 250 -18.49 -20.15 -6.87
N GLN A 251 -18.90 -19.05 -7.50
CA GLN A 251 -18.36 -18.60 -8.79
C GLN A 251 -16.86 -18.27 -8.70
N GLY A 252 -16.43 -17.57 -7.67
CA GLY A 252 -15.01 -17.29 -7.41
C GLY A 252 -14.19 -18.56 -7.17
N PHE A 253 -14.74 -19.53 -6.46
CA PHE A 253 -14.11 -20.83 -6.22
C PHE A 253 -13.94 -21.61 -7.55
N PHE A 254 -14.96 -21.66 -8.40
CA PHE A 254 -14.87 -22.29 -9.72
C PHE A 254 -13.91 -21.57 -10.67
N MET A 255 -13.83 -20.22 -10.59
CA MET A 255 -12.82 -19.46 -11.36
C MET A 255 -11.41 -19.77 -10.87
N GLY A 256 -11.21 -19.88 -9.55
CA GLY A 256 -9.92 -20.28 -8.96
C GLY A 256 -9.48 -21.69 -9.39
N ILE A 257 -10.40 -22.64 -9.44
CA ILE A 257 -10.11 -24.01 -9.93
C ILE A 257 -9.74 -23.98 -11.44
N LYS A 258 -10.47 -23.25 -12.27
CA LYS A 258 -10.15 -23.09 -13.71
C LYS A 258 -8.76 -22.47 -13.90
N GLU A 259 -8.42 -21.46 -13.11
CA GLU A 259 -7.11 -20.81 -13.18
C GLU A 259 -5.99 -21.75 -12.70
N PHE A 260 -6.24 -22.55 -11.66
CA PHE A 260 -5.32 -23.58 -11.20
C PHE A 260 -5.07 -24.65 -12.26
N ILE A 261 -6.12 -25.20 -12.87
CA ILE A 261 -6.03 -26.20 -13.95
C ILE A 261 -5.25 -25.62 -15.14
N TYR A 262 -5.52 -24.38 -15.51
CA TYR A 262 -4.81 -23.69 -16.60
C TYR A 262 -3.32 -23.52 -16.30
N ARG A 263 -2.96 -23.18 -15.06
CA ARG A 263 -1.56 -23.07 -14.62
C ARG A 263 -0.83 -24.40 -14.62
N VAL A 264 -1.49 -25.48 -14.18
CA VAL A 264 -0.93 -26.85 -14.21
C VAL A 264 -0.73 -27.30 -15.65
N GLY A 265 -1.72 -27.13 -16.53
CA GLY A 265 -1.61 -27.47 -17.94
C GLY A 265 -0.46 -26.75 -18.67
N ARG A 266 -0.25 -25.46 -18.37
CA ARG A 266 0.89 -24.69 -18.91
C ARG A 266 2.26 -25.17 -18.42
N LYS A 267 2.34 -25.66 -17.17
CA LYS A 267 3.60 -26.23 -16.64
C LYS A 267 3.92 -27.56 -17.31
N MET A 268 2.92 -28.37 -17.60
CA MET A 268 3.13 -29.68 -18.29
C MET A 268 3.57 -29.49 -19.73
N GLN A 269 3.08 -28.47 -20.45
CA GLN A 269 3.51 -28.16 -21.82
C GLN A 269 4.92 -27.54 -21.93
N LYS A 270 5.52 -27.08 -20.82
CA LYS A 270 6.90 -26.56 -20.82
C LYS A 270 7.95 -27.63 -20.52
N HIS A 271 7.54 -28.86 -20.20
CA HIS A 271 8.41 -29.98 -19.88
C HIS A 271 8.21 -31.17 -20.86
N SER A 272 7.43 -30.99 -21.90
CA SER A 272 7.34 -31.82 -23.10
C SER A 272 7.98 -31.10 -24.29
#